data_f5e4ecde73fc41875191f4b34e8f12bc
#
_entry.id   f5e4ecde73fc41875191f4b34e8f12bc
#
_cell.length_a   1.000
_cell.length_b   1.000
_cell.length_c   1.000
_cell.angle_alpha   90.00
_cell.angle_beta   90.00
_cell.angle_gamma   90.00
#
_symmetry.space_group_name_H-M   'P 1'
#
loop_
_entity.id
_entity.type
_entity.pdbx_description
1 polymer ?
#
loop_
_entity_poly.entity_id
_entity_poly.type
_entity_poly.pdbx_seq_one_letter_code
_entity_poly.pdbx_strand_id
1 'polypeptide(L)'
;MTAVAPCPYLPGQTERKVFANLPFSDGAWVNDELTQAGFRRSQNIAYRPACETCDACVSVRIPVADFILSRSNRKILNRNADLSRDMVEAEATVEQFDLLRRYLLARHPGGGMADMGWLDYVAMVEDTAVRTHLIEYRMPSKDGGPGDLVGVVLTDLLSDGLSLVYSFFDPTLDRRSLGVFAILDHLRQAAIVKLPYVYLGYWVQGSEKMDYKARFQPLEALTRLGWRLL
;
A
#
# COMPACT_ATOMS: atom_id res chain seq x y z
N MET A 1 15.84 15.75 -7.32
CA MET A 1 16.09 14.49 -8.05
C MET A 1 17.24 13.76 -7.34
N THR A 2 17.13 12.42 -7.19
CA THR A 2 18.19 11.62 -6.55
C THR A 2 19.39 11.41 -7.45
N ALA A 3 20.51 10.95 -6.86
CA ALA A 3 21.54 10.25 -7.59
C ALA A 3 21.00 8.98 -8.24
N VAL A 4 21.72 8.45 -9.22
CA VAL A 4 21.40 7.17 -9.86
C VAL A 4 21.67 6.03 -8.88
N ALA A 5 20.73 5.10 -8.75
CA ALA A 5 20.85 3.92 -7.89
C ALA A 5 20.36 2.66 -8.64
N PRO A 6 20.71 1.44 -8.22
CA PRO A 6 20.15 0.22 -8.78
C PRO A 6 18.64 0.19 -8.65
N CYS A 7 17.93 -0.26 -9.69
CA CYS A 7 16.47 -0.39 -9.65
C CYS A 7 16.05 -1.56 -8.75
N PRO A 8 15.12 -1.36 -7.78
CA PRO A 8 14.67 -2.42 -6.89
C PRO A 8 13.67 -3.39 -7.54
N TYR A 9 13.20 -3.10 -8.76
CA TYR A 9 12.14 -3.84 -9.45
C TYR A 9 12.63 -4.63 -10.65
N LEU A 10 13.54 -4.05 -11.44
CA LEU A 10 14.01 -4.63 -12.70
C LEU A 10 15.53 -4.84 -12.65
N PRO A 11 16.02 -6.07 -12.70
CA PRO A 11 17.46 -6.37 -12.68
C PRO A 11 18.22 -5.65 -13.81
N GLY A 12 19.40 -5.14 -13.49
CA GLY A 12 20.26 -4.46 -14.45
C GLY A 12 19.83 -3.05 -14.85
N GLN A 13 18.70 -2.56 -14.34
CA GLN A 13 18.24 -1.20 -14.54
C GLN A 13 18.67 -0.28 -13.41
N THR A 14 18.63 1.02 -13.67
CA THR A 14 18.87 2.06 -12.65
C THR A 14 17.60 2.84 -12.38
N GLU A 15 17.52 3.42 -11.16
CA GLU A 15 16.42 4.30 -10.78
C GLU A 15 16.91 5.71 -10.44
N ARG A 16 16.01 6.66 -10.69
CA ARG A 16 16.04 8.03 -10.15
C ARG A 16 14.65 8.41 -9.69
N LYS A 17 14.57 9.28 -8.70
CA LYS A 17 13.31 9.79 -8.16
C LYS A 17 13.33 11.30 -8.06
N VAL A 18 12.16 11.90 -8.29
CA VAL A 18 11.88 13.28 -7.88
C VAL A 18 11.03 13.23 -6.62
N PHE A 19 11.22 14.25 -5.77
CA PHE A 19 10.50 14.39 -4.50
C PHE A 19 9.79 15.73 -4.44
N ALA A 20 8.69 15.75 -3.70
CA ALA A 20 7.96 16.92 -3.26
C ALA A 20 7.75 16.82 -1.75
N ASN A 21 7.94 17.92 -1.04
CA ASN A 21 7.60 18.00 0.38
C ASN A 21 6.09 18.15 0.54
N LEU A 22 5.53 17.55 1.59
CA LEU A 22 4.15 17.72 2.01
C LEU A 22 4.14 18.66 3.23
N PRO A 23 3.68 19.90 3.08
CA PRO A 23 3.64 20.85 4.18
C PRO A 23 2.54 20.45 5.18
N PHE A 24 2.77 20.67 6.46
CA PHE A 24 1.79 20.33 7.50
C PHE A 24 0.49 21.15 7.41
N SER A 25 0.53 22.35 6.80
CA SER A 25 -0.65 23.23 6.70
C SER A 25 -1.71 22.73 5.72
N ASP A 26 -1.29 22.13 4.61
CA ASP A 26 -2.14 21.73 3.48
C ASP A 26 -1.69 20.42 2.82
N GLY A 27 -0.92 19.63 3.55
CA GLY A 27 -0.32 18.37 3.07
C GLY A 27 -1.35 17.39 2.51
N ALA A 28 -2.54 17.32 3.10
CA ALA A 28 -3.61 16.46 2.60
C ALA A 28 -4.04 16.85 1.17
N TRP A 29 -4.28 18.13 0.91
CA TRP A 29 -4.62 18.61 -0.43
C TRP A 29 -3.48 18.42 -1.42
N VAL A 30 -2.24 18.77 -1.02
CA VAL A 30 -1.06 18.57 -1.88
C VAL A 30 -0.85 17.09 -2.20
N ASN A 31 -1.06 16.18 -1.24
CA ASN A 31 -0.95 14.75 -1.47
C ASN A 31 -2.02 14.21 -2.44
N ASP A 32 -3.24 14.74 -2.38
CA ASP A 32 -4.31 14.40 -3.32
C ASP A 32 -3.88 14.72 -4.76
N GLU A 33 -3.44 15.97 -5.01
CA GLU A 33 -2.97 16.41 -6.33
C GLU A 33 -1.75 15.59 -6.81
N LEU A 34 -0.78 15.38 -5.93
CA LEU A 34 0.42 14.59 -6.26
C LEU A 34 0.11 13.11 -6.52
N THR A 35 -0.82 12.51 -5.77
CA THR A 35 -1.25 11.13 -6.00
C THR A 35 -1.91 10.99 -7.37
N GLN A 36 -2.76 11.94 -7.76
CA GLN A 36 -3.37 11.99 -9.08
C GLN A 36 -2.33 12.19 -10.20
N ALA A 37 -1.24 12.92 -9.92
CA ALA A 37 -0.09 13.09 -10.82
C ALA A 37 0.92 11.92 -10.77
N GLY A 38 0.59 10.82 -10.09
CA GLY A 38 1.38 9.59 -10.06
C GLY A 38 2.49 9.54 -9.02
N PHE A 39 2.48 10.44 -8.05
CA PHE A 39 3.38 10.36 -6.91
C PHE A 39 2.87 9.35 -5.87
N ARG A 40 3.79 8.85 -5.06
CA ARG A 40 3.51 8.06 -3.87
C ARG A 40 4.06 8.75 -2.64
N ARG A 41 3.33 8.66 -1.54
CA ARG A 41 3.78 9.19 -0.26
C ARG A 41 4.76 8.24 0.45
N SER A 42 5.69 8.84 1.16
CA SER A 42 6.52 8.20 2.18
C SER A 42 6.78 9.24 3.27
N GLN A 43 6.22 9.04 4.47
CA GLN A 43 6.27 10.02 5.55
C GLN A 43 5.69 11.39 5.11
N ASN A 44 6.40 12.49 5.32
CA ASN A 44 6.02 13.85 4.91
C ASN A 44 6.53 14.25 3.52
N ILE A 45 6.90 13.28 2.68
CA ILE A 45 7.30 13.52 1.29
C ILE A 45 6.46 12.68 0.32
N ALA A 46 6.31 13.18 -0.90
CA ALA A 46 5.84 12.40 -2.04
C ALA A 46 6.96 12.23 -3.06
N TYR A 47 7.00 11.08 -3.73
CA TYR A 47 8.02 10.79 -4.73
C TYR A 47 7.43 10.12 -5.97
N ARG A 48 8.12 10.31 -7.10
CA ARG A 48 7.83 9.65 -8.36
C ARG A 48 9.12 9.21 -9.04
N PRO A 49 9.16 8.03 -9.69
CA PRO A 49 10.25 7.64 -10.57
C PRO A 49 10.47 8.68 -11.68
N ALA A 50 11.74 8.95 -11.98
CA ALA A 50 12.19 9.89 -13.02
C ALA A 50 13.43 9.31 -13.72
N CYS A 51 13.34 8.06 -14.12
CA CYS A 51 14.41 7.34 -14.81
C CYS A 51 14.57 7.87 -16.23
N GLU A 52 15.80 8.01 -16.70
CA GLU A 52 16.09 8.58 -18.03
C GLU A 52 15.70 7.64 -19.17
N THR A 53 15.82 6.33 -18.94
CA THR A 53 15.69 5.30 -19.98
C THR A 53 14.54 4.32 -19.72
N CYS A 54 13.72 4.55 -18.67
CA CYS A 54 12.69 3.59 -18.26
C CYS A 54 11.45 4.30 -17.71
N ASP A 55 10.27 3.87 -18.14
CA ASP A 55 8.95 4.34 -17.69
C ASP A 55 8.05 3.19 -17.17
N ALA A 56 8.66 2.06 -16.81
CA ALA A 56 7.95 0.84 -16.40
C ALA A 56 7.15 0.98 -15.07
N CYS A 57 7.50 1.96 -14.22
CA CYS A 57 6.77 2.18 -12.96
C CYS A 57 5.53 3.03 -13.20
N VAL A 58 4.40 2.38 -13.37
CA VAL A 58 3.11 3.03 -13.68
C VAL A 58 2.24 3.08 -12.43
N SER A 59 1.76 4.27 -12.05
CA SER A 59 0.77 4.38 -10.97
C SER A 59 -0.55 3.76 -11.39
N VAL A 60 -1.14 2.93 -10.50
CA VAL A 60 -2.40 2.24 -10.78
C VAL A 60 -3.41 2.44 -9.66
N ARG A 61 -4.71 2.46 -10.05
CA ARG A 61 -5.85 2.52 -9.14
C ARG A 61 -7.00 1.66 -9.66
N ILE A 62 -7.87 1.24 -8.77
CA ILE A 62 -9.04 0.44 -9.10
C ILE A 62 -10.28 1.34 -9.00
N PRO A 63 -11.09 1.49 -10.06
CA PRO A 63 -12.41 2.13 -9.99
C PRO A 63 -13.37 1.23 -9.21
N VAL A 64 -13.83 1.71 -8.05
CA VAL A 64 -14.60 0.92 -7.07
C VAL A 64 -15.95 0.49 -7.62
N ALA A 65 -16.63 1.39 -8.33
CA ALA A 65 -17.98 1.13 -8.85
C ALA A 65 -18.00 0.03 -9.94
N ASP A 66 -16.91 -0.10 -10.68
CA ASP A 66 -16.79 -1.03 -11.80
C ASP A 66 -16.13 -2.36 -11.40
N PHE A 67 -15.64 -2.47 -10.16
CA PHE A 67 -14.92 -3.65 -9.71
C PHE A 67 -15.84 -4.83 -9.45
N ILE A 68 -15.61 -5.92 -10.18
CA ILE A 68 -16.40 -7.16 -10.05
C ILE A 68 -15.58 -8.23 -9.34
N LEU A 69 -16.07 -8.69 -8.19
CA LEU A 69 -15.45 -9.77 -7.44
C LEU A 69 -15.41 -11.07 -8.26
N SER A 70 -14.22 -11.51 -8.61
CA SER A 70 -14.02 -12.82 -9.24
C SER A 70 -14.33 -13.97 -8.25
N ARG A 71 -14.47 -15.20 -8.78
CA ARG A 71 -14.63 -16.38 -7.93
C ARG A 71 -13.45 -16.58 -6.95
N SER A 72 -12.22 -16.29 -7.39
CA SER A 72 -11.03 -16.35 -6.54
C SER A 72 -11.05 -15.29 -5.45
N ASN A 73 -11.45 -14.06 -5.77
CA ASN A 73 -11.57 -12.98 -4.80
C ASN A 73 -12.59 -13.32 -3.70
N ARG A 74 -13.77 -13.86 -4.08
CA ARG A 74 -14.76 -14.33 -3.10
C ARG A 74 -14.22 -15.42 -2.18
N LYS A 75 -13.43 -16.36 -2.71
CA LYS A 75 -12.79 -17.40 -1.87
C LYS A 75 -11.79 -16.79 -0.87
N ILE A 76 -11.04 -15.76 -1.26
CA ILE A 76 -10.10 -15.08 -0.35
C ILE A 76 -10.88 -14.34 0.74
N LEU A 77 -11.92 -13.59 0.39
CA LEU A 77 -12.77 -12.91 1.38
C LEU A 77 -13.39 -13.90 2.37
N ASN A 78 -13.96 -15.00 1.90
CA ASN A 78 -14.57 -16.02 2.76
C ASN A 78 -13.54 -16.70 3.68
N ARG A 79 -12.32 -16.93 3.21
CA ARG A 79 -11.23 -17.53 4.00
C ARG A 79 -10.77 -16.64 5.15
N ASN A 80 -10.97 -15.34 5.03
CA ASN A 80 -10.59 -14.33 6.00
C ASN A 80 -11.80 -13.69 6.69
N ALA A 81 -12.98 -14.28 6.56
CA ALA A 81 -14.21 -13.76 7.16
C ALA A 81 -14.22 -13.83 8.71
N ASP A 82 -13.30 -14.59 9.29
CA ASP A 82 -13.06 -14.71 10.72
C ASP A 82 -12.18 -13.60 11.29
N LEU A 83 -11.48 -12.82 10.46
CA LEU A 83 -10.65 -11.73 10.94
C LEU A 83 -11.49 -10.55 11.39
N SER A 84 -11.15 -9.97 12.55
CA SER A 84 -11.59 -8.61 12.87
C SER A 84 -10.80 -7.59 12.05
N ARG A 85 -11.42 -6.45 11.83
CA ARG A 85 -10.84 -5.29 11.17
C ARG A 85 -11.05 -4.06 12.01
N ASP A 86 -9.98 -3.42 12.40
CA ASP A 86 -10.02 -2.19 13.18
C ASP A 86 -9.28 -1.08 12.43
N MET A 87 -9.88 0.11 12.39
CA MET A 87 -9.24 1.31 11.92
C MET A 87 -8.78 2.09 13.14
N VAL A 88 -7.46 2.25 13.25
CA VAL A 88 -6.84 2.94 14.37
C VAL A 88 -6.04 4.14 13.88
N GLU A 89 -5.77 5.07 14.79
CA GLU A 89 -4.92 6.22 14.50
C GLU A 89 -3.52 5.76 14.06
N ALA A 90 -2.81 6.65 13.35
CA ALA A 90 -1.45 6.38 12.89
C ALA A 90 -0.46 6.50 14.05
N GLU A 91 -0.55 5.58 15.00
CA GLU A 91 0.34 5.45 16.16
C GLU A 91 1.08 4.10 16.10
N ALA A 92 2.40 4.16 16.27
CA ALA A 92 3.24 2.98 16.20
C ALA A 92 3.16 2.16 17.49
N THR A 93 2.98 0.84 17.39
CA THR A 93 3.02 -0.08 18.53
C THR A 93 4.11 -1.13 18.37
N VAL A 94 4.58 -1.66 19.49
CA VAL A 94 5.58 -2.73 19.51
C VAL A 94 5.06 -3.98 18.81
N GLU A 95 3.77 -4.32 18.98
CA GLU A 95 3.15 -5.47 18.32
C GLU A 95 3.18 -5.34 16.79
N GLN A 96 2.86 -4.16 16.26
CA GLN A 96 2.93 -3.86 14.82
C GLN A 96 4.38 -3.97 14.32
N PHE A 97 5.34 -3.42 15.06
CA PHE A 97 6.75 -3.47 14.69
C PHE A 97 7.30 -4.91 14.68
N ASP A 98 6.94 -5.73 15.63
CA ASP A 98 7.32 -7.15 15.65
C ASP A 98 6.75 -7.91 14.46
N LEU A 99 5.50 -7.61 14.06
CA LEU A 99 4.90 -8.17 12.85
C LEU A 99 5.66 -7.71 11.60
N LEU A 100 5.98 -6.41 11.50
CA LEU A 100 6.75 -5.85 10.38
C LEU A 100 8.11 -6.53 10.26
N ARG A 101 8.84 -6.70 11.35
CA ARG A 101 10.15 -7.37 11.34
C ARG A 101 10.06 -8.79 10.80
N ARG A 102 9.09 -9.59 11.28
CA ARG A 102 8.86 -10.96 10.77
C ARG A 102 8.57 -10.94 9.27
N TYR A 103 7.74 -10.00 8.83
CA TYR A 103 7.40 -9.84 7.42
C TYR A 103 8.62 -9.48 6.55
N LEU A 104 9.43 -8.49 6.98
CA LEU A 104 10.62 -8.05 6.25
C LEU A 104 11.65 -9.17 6.11
N LEU A 105 11.93 -9.89 7.18
CA LEU A 105 12.87 -11.02 7.17
C LEU A 105 12.43 -12.13 6.22
N ALA A 106 11.13 -12.41 6.16
CA ALA A 106 10.60 -13.49 5.33
C ALA A 106 10.45 -13.10 3.83
N ARG A 107 10.05 -11.85 3.55
CA ARG A 107 9.65 -11.42 2.20
C ARG A 107 10.67 -10.52 1.50
N HIS A 108 11.53 -9.86 2.25
CA HIS A 108 12.47 -8.87 1.74
C HIS A 108 13.87 -9.00 2.36
N PRO A 109 14.46 -10.21 2.42
CA PRO A 109 15.80 -10.38 2.96
C PRO A 109 16.80 -9.54 2.16
N GLY A 110 17.58 -8.70 2.85
CA GLY A 110 18.53 -7.76 2.23
C GLY A 110 17.92 -6.60 1.45
N GLY A 111 16.60 -6.37 1.57
CA GLY A 111 15.95 -5.17 1.01
C GLY A 111 16.27 -3.91 1.81
N GLY A 112 16.06 -2.73 1.22
CA GLY A 112 16.38 -1.42 1.84
C GLY A 112 15.65 -1.12 3.17
N MET A 113 14.66 -1.93 3.55
CA MET A 113 13.95 -1.84 4.84
C MET A 113 14.35 -2.98 5.81
N ALA A 114 15.25 -3.88 5.42
CA ALA A 114 15.60 -5.05 6.24
C ALA A 114 16.20 -4.65 7.60
N ASP A 115 16.92 -3.54 7.65
CA ASP A 115 17.58 -3.00 8.84
C ASP A 115 16.76 -1.92 9.56
N MET A 116 15.47 -1.77 9.21
CA MET A 116 14.57 -0.79 9.84
C MET A 116 14.49 -1.01 11.35
N GLY A 117 14.85 0.02 12.11
CA GLY A 117 14.72 0.05 13.56
C GLY A 117 13.35 0.56 14.03
N TRP A 118 13.15 0.54 15.35
CA TRP A 118 11.93 1.04 15.96
C TRP A 118 11.63 2.51 15.59
N LEU A 119 12.63 3.38 15.69
CA LEU A 119 12.45 4.82 15.37
C LEU A 119 12.12 5.06 13.90
N ASP A 120 12.66 4.24 12.99
CA ASP A 120 12.31 4.32 11.57
C ASP A 120 10.85 3.90 11.32
N TYR A 121 10.36 2.90 12.08
CA TYR A 121 8.96 2.49 12.03
C TYR A 121 8.04 3.57 12.58
N VAL A 122 8.37 4.16 13.73
CA VAL A 122 7.64 5.30 14.30
C VAL A 122 7.55 6.42 13.26
N ALA A 123 8.67 6.82 12.66
CA ALA A 123 8.68 7.85 11.62
C ALA A 123 7.85 7.46 10.38
N MET A 124 7.86 6.18 9.99
CA MET A 124 7.06 5.70 8.85
C MET A 124 5.56 5.83 9.11
N VAL A 125 5.11 5.63 10.35
CA VAL A 125 3.69 5.65 10.74
C VAL A 125 3.24 7.05 11.11
N GLU A 126 4.01 7.76 11.95
CA GLU A 126 3.56 8.97 12.65
C GLU A 126 4.02 10.27 11.98
N ASP A 127 5.14 10.25 11.23
CA ASP A 127 5.61 11.45 10.51
C ASP A 127 4.79 11.63 9.22
N THR A 128 3.59 12.16 9.38
CA THR A 128 2.63 12.34 8.28
C THR A 128 1.97 13.71 8.31
N ALA A 129 1.94 14.38 7.16
CA ALA A 129 1.21 15.64 6.95
C ALA A 129 -0.19 15.41 6.33
N VAL A 130 -0.65 14.14 6.25
CA VAL A 130 -1.90 13.75 5.58
C VAL A 130 -2.78 12.92 6.51
N ARG A 131 -4.04 12.72 6.12
CA ARG A 131 -4.98 11.89 6.90
C ARG A 131 -4.65 10.42 6.72
N THR A 132 -3.85 9.89 7.64
CA THR A 132 -3.36 8.51 7.65
C THR A 132 -4.00 7.72 8.77
N HIS A 133 -4.37 6.48 8.51
CA HIS A 133 -4.83 5.52 9.50
C HIS A 133 -4.11 4.18 9.30
N LEU A 134 -4.04 3.39 10.35
CA LEU A 134 -3.67 1.99 10.26
C LEU A 134 -4.93 1.12 10.24
N ILE A 135 -4.97 0.16 9.32
CA ILE A 135 -5.99 -0.88 9.31
C ILE A 135 -5.35 -2.15 9.85
N GLU A 136 -5.79 -2.57 11.03
CA GLU A 136 -5.34 -3.80 11.68
C GLU A 136 -6.29 -4.95 11.39
N TYR A 137 -5.71 -6.11 11.10
CA TYR A 137 -6.44 -7.38 10.98
C TYR A 137 -5.98 -8.32 12.08
N ARG A 138 -6.93 -8.87 12.85
CA ARG A 138 -6.64 -9.77 13.96
C ARG A 138 -7.38 -11.10 13.83
N MET A 139 -6.72 -12.17 14.24
CA MET A 139 -7.36 -13.48 14.40
C MET A 139 -8.38 -13.44 15.55
N PRO A 140 -9.43 -14.30 15.54
CA PRO A 140 -10.33 -14.40 16.67
C PRO A 140 -9.55 -14.80 17.93
N SER A 141 -9.81 -14.10 19.03
CA SER A 141 -9.27 -14.47 20.35
C SER A 141 -9.99 -15.67 20.90
N LYS A 142 -9.27 -16.55 21.58
CA LYS A 142 -9.83 -17.68 22.31
C LYS A 142 -10.34 -17.29 23.70
N ASP A 143 -9.78 -16.21 24.25
CA ASP A 143 -9.96 -15.83 25.66
C ASP A 143 -10.75 -14.52 25.82
N GLY A 144 -11.37 -14.02 24.74
CA GLY A 144 -12.19 -12.81 24.75
C GLY A 144 -11.40 -11.49 24.77
N GLY A 145 -10.06 -11.54 24.75
CA GLY A 145 -9.19 -10.38 24.57
C GLY A 145 -8.99 -10.00 23.09
N PRO A 146 -8.10 -9.05 22.77
CA PRO A 146 -7.70 -8.80 21.39
C PRO A 146 -7.01 -10.06 20.84
N GLY A 147 -7.40 -10.50 19.66
CA GLY A 147 -6.75 -11.61 18.98
C GLY A 147 -5.39 -11.23 18.40
N ASP A 148 -4.64 -12.23 17.93
CA ASP A 148 -3.31 -12.03 17.36
C ASP A 148 -3.34 -11.10 16.17
N LEU A 149 -2.48 -10.08 16.14
CA LEU A 149 -2.31 -9.19 15.01
C LEU A 149 -1.63 -9.93 13.84
N VAL A 150 -2.34 -10.03 12.70
CA VAL A 150 -1.86 -10.78 11.54
C VAL A 150 -1.67 -9.94 10.28
N GLY A 151 -2.11 -8.69 10.28
CA GLY A 151 -1.91 -7.78 9.15
C GLY A 151 -2.14 -6.33 9.54
N VAL A 152 -1.35 -5.45 8.91
CA VAL A 152 -1.45 -4.00 9.06
C VAL A 152 -1.34 -3.35 7.68
N VAL A 153 -2.18 -2.35 7.43
CA VAL A 153 -2.11 -1.52 6.24
C VAL A 153 -2.06 -0.05 6.63
N LEU A 154 -0.98 0.63 6.27
CA LEU A 154 -0.87 2.08 6.34
C LEU A 154 -1.67 2.66 5.17
N THR A 155 -2.74 3.39 5.48
CA THR A 155 -3.73 3.85 4.51
C THR A 155 -3.92 5.36 4.62
N ASP A 156 -3.78 6.07 3.49
CA ASP A 156 -4.14 7.48 3.40
C ASP A 156 -5.57 7.63 2.89
N LEU A 157 -6.31 8.52 3.54
CA LEU A 157 -7.62 8.96 3.08
C LEU A 157 -7.46 10.16 2.15
N LEU A 158 -7.71 9.95 0.87
CA LEU A 158 -7.73 10.98 -0.17
C LEU A 158 -9.16 11.53 -0.36
N SER A 159 -9.28 12.65 -1.05
CA SER A 159 -10.59 13.25 -1.40
C SER A 159 -11.42 12.33 -2.30
N ASP A 160 -10.77 11.51 -3.11
CA ASP A 160 -11.40 10.62 -4.10
C ASP A 160 -11.09 9.13 -3.89
N GLY A 161 -10.43 8.75 -2.80
CA GLY A 161 -10.08 7.34 -2.66
C GLY A 161 -9.34 6.96 -1.39
N LEU A 162 -9.03 5.68 -1.29
CA LEU A 162 -8.12 5.13 -0.29
C LEU A 162 -6.78 4.79 -0.97
N SER A 163 -5.66 5.21 -0.39
CA SER A 163 -4.33 4.87 -0.90
C SER A 163 -3.64 3.89 0.04
N LEU A 164 -3.34 2.69 -0.45
CA LEU A 164 -2.56 1.71 0.29
C LEU A 164 -1.08 2.08 0.18
N VAL A 165 -0.57 2.77 1.20
CA VAL A 165 0.82 3.25 1.24
C VAL A 165 1.79 2.12 1.46
N TYR A 166 1.55 1.32 2.50
CA TYR A 166 2.33 0.14 2.82
C TYR A 166 1.47 -0.91 3.51
N SER A 167 1.81 -2.19 3.32
CA SER A 167 1.13 -3.29 4.01
C SER A 167 2.11 -4.38 4.38
N PHE A 168 1.93 -4.95 5.56
CA PHE A 168 2.70 -6.08 6.05
C PHE A 168 1.79 -7.04 6.81
N PHE A 169 2.14 -8.29 6.81
CA PHE A 169 1.28 -9.34 7.36
C PHE A 169 2.11 -10.56 7.78
N ASP A 170 1.51 -11.41 8.57
CA ASP A 170 2.17 -12.63 9.06
C ASP A 170 2.55 -13.54 7.88
N PRO A 171 3.86 -13.73 7.65
CA PRO A 171 4.35 -14.51 6.53
C PRO A 171 4.04 -16.02 6.65
N THR A 172 3.67 -16.51 7.83
CA THR A 172 3.33 -17.93 8.06
C THR A 172 1.92 -18.27 7.58
N LEU A 173 1.08 -17.25 7.35
CA LEU A 173 -0.32 -17.39 6.92
C LEU A 173 -0.49 -17.30 5.39
N ASP A 174 0.44 -17.86 4.61
CA ASP A 174 0.46 -17.79 3.14
C ASP A 174 -0.86 -18.20 2.49
N ARG A 175 -1.51 -19.24 3.04
CA ARG A 175 -2.77 -19.75 2.49
C ARG A 175 -3.92 -18.74 2.60
N ARG A 176 -3.82 -17.74 3.48
CA ARG A 176 -4.83 -16.69 3.65
C ARG A 176 -4.75 -15.61 2.58
N SER A 177 -3.62 -15.45 1.89
CA SER A 177 -3.40 -14.42 0.86
C SER A 177 -3.72 -13.01 1.39
N LEU A 178 -3.18 -12.67 2.57
CA LEU A 178 -3.54 -11.45 3.32
C LEU A 178 -3.28 -10.16 2.54
N GLY A 179 -2.24 -10.09 1.71
CA GLY A 179 -2.00 -8.91 0.88
C GLY A 179 -3.10 -8.68 -0.17
N VAL A 180 -3.64 -9.74 -0.78
CA VAL A 180 -4.80 -9.65 -1.67
C VAL A 180 -6.08 -9.33 -0.89
N PHE A 181 -6.25 -9.97 0.27
CA PHE A 181 -7.38 -9.71 1.16
C PHE A 181 -7.45 -8.22 1.55
N ALA A 182 -6.32 -7.62 1.93
CA ALA A 182 -6.25 -6.20 2.29
C ALA A 182 -6.77 -5.29 1.16
N ILE A 183 -6.38 -5.54 -0.09
CA ILE A 183 -6.89 -4.77 -1.25
C ILE A 183 -8.40 -4.96 -1.41
N LEU A 184 -8.90 -6.20 -1.32
CA LEU A 184 -10.33 -6.49 -1.45
C LEU A 184 -11.16 -5.87 -0.33
N ASP A 185 -10.62 -5.84 0.89
CA ASP A 185 -11.28 -5.18 2.02
C ASP A 185 -11.33 -3.66 1.82
N HIS A 186 -10.23 -3.02 1.36
CA HIS A 186 -10.24 -1.59 1.04
C HIS A 186 -11.23 -1.25 -0.07
N LEU A 187 -11.40 -2.10 -1.08
CA LEU A 187 -12.45 -1.91 -2.10
C LEU A 187 -13.85 -1.95 -1.50
N ARG A 188 -14.10 -2.88 -0.56
CA ARG A 188 -15.39 -2.94 0.14
C ARG A 188 -15.63 -1.70 1.00
N GLN A 189 -14.61 -1.24 1.73
CA GLN A 189 -14.70 -0.05 2.56
C GLN A 189 -14.91 1.21 1.71
N ALA A 190 -14.14 1.37 0.63
CA ALA A 190 -14.31 2.48 -0.30
C ALA A 190 -15.73 2.51 -0.89
N ALA A 191 -16.31 1.36 -1.23
CA ALA A 191 -17.69 1.26 -1.70
C ALA A 191 -18.71 1.70 -0.62
N ILE A 192 -18.52 1.29 0.65
CA ILE A 192 -19.39 1.68 1.77
C ILE A 192 -19.39 3.20 1.97
N VAL A 193 -18.20 3.84 1.94
CA VAL A 193 -18.06 5.28 2.13
C VAL A 193 -18.17 6.08 0.83
N LYS A 194 -18.50 5.42 -0.29
CA LYS A 194 -18.72 6.00 -1.61
C LYS A 194 -17.50 6.73 -2.19
N LEU A 195 -16.32 6.26 -1.91
CA LEU A 195 -15.10 6.72 -2.53
C LEU A 195 -14.88 6.02 -3.88
N PRO A 196 -14.60 6.77 -4.97
CA PRO A 196 -14.53 6.20 -6.31
C PRO A 196 -13.32 5.31 -6.56
N TYR A 197 -12.19 5.46 -5.82
CA TYR A 197 -10.96 4.77 -6.15
C TYR A 197 -10.27 4.10 -4.96
N VAL A 198 -9.51 3.04 -5.27
CA VAL A 198 -8.48 2.47 -4.39
C VAL A 198 -7.14 2.50 -5.13
N TYR A 199 -6.18 3.27 -4.61
CA TYR A 199 -4.85 3.45 -5.18
C TYR A 199 -3.89 2.39 -4.67
N LEU A 200 -3.22 1.68 -5.58
CA LEU A 200 -2.28 0.59 -5.26
C LEU A 200 -0.80 1.00 -5.39
N GLY A 201 -0.53 2.27 -5.73
CA GLY A 201 0.81 2.75 -6.03
C GLY A 201 1.33 2.20 -7.36
N TYR A 202 2.63 1.91 -7.48
CA TYR A 202 3.20 1.47 -8.75
C TYR A 202 2.89 0.02 -9.06
N TRP A 203 2.53 -0.22 -10.31
CA TRP A 203 2.62 -1.49 -11.00
C TRP A 203 3.85 -1.45 -11.91
N VAL A 204 4.60 -2.55 -11.97
CA VAL A 204 5.80 -2.68 -12.80
C VAL A 204 5.69 -4.01 -13.53
N GLN A 205 5.45 -3.96 -14.82
CA GLN A 205 5.33 -5.15 -15.65
C GLN A 205 6.65 -5.96 -15.60
N GLY A 206 6.54 -7.26 -15.43
CA GLY A 206 7.70 -8.16 -15.33
C GLY A 206 8.40 -8.16 -13.97
N SER A 207 7.91 -7.39 -13.00
CA SER A 207 8.41 -7.45 -11.62
C SER A 207 7.58 -8.46 -10.82
N GLU A 208 8.20 -9.56 -10.38
CA GLU A 208 7.53 -10.59 -9.55
C GLU A 208 6.81 -10.00 -8.33
N LYS A 209 7.37 -8.93 -7.75
CA LYS A 209 6.82 -8.25 -6.57
C LYS A 209 5.61 -7.37 -6.87
N MET A 210 5.43 -6.90 -8.12
CA MET A 210 4.44 -5.89 -8.47
C MET A 210 3.40 -6.37 -9.47
N ASP A 211 3.68 -7.42 -10.24
CA ASP A 211 2.86 -7.88 -11.36
C ASP A 211 1.46 -8.35 -10.95
N TYR A 212 1.31 -8.83 -9.71
CA TYR A 212 0.02 -9.30 -9.17
C TYR A 212 -1.09 -8.24 -9.20
N LYS A 213 -0.74 -6.95 -9.24
CA LYS A 213 -1.70 -5.84 -9.25
C LYS A 213 -2.55 -5.81 -10.52
N ALA A 214 -2.00 -6.27 -11.65
CA ALA A 214 -2.75 -6.39 -12.91
C ALA A 214 -3.92 -7.38 -12.85
N ARG A 215 -4.04 -8.19 -11.81
CA ARG A 215 -5.15 -9.14 -11.61
C ARG A 215 -6.43 -8.48 -11.08
N PHE A 216 -6.34 -7.24 -10.60
CA PHE A 216 -7.49 -6.49 -10.10
C PHE A 216 -8.12 -5.70 -11.24
N GLN A 217 -9.08 -6.31 -11.92
CA GLN A 217 -9.75 -5.69 -13.07
C GLN A 217 -11.17 -5.22 -12.72
N PRO A 218 -11.61 -4.05 -13.24
CA PRO A 218 -10.84 -3.14 -14.08
C PRO A 218 -9.75 -2.41 -13.28
N LEU A 219 -8.60 -2.18 -13.91
CA LEU A 219 -7.48 -1.44 -13.34
C LEU A 219 -7.18 -0.24 -14.23
N GLU A 220 -7.08 0.94 -13.65
CA GLU A 220 -6.62 2.13 -14.35
C GLU A 220 -5.13 2.36 -14.12
N ALA A 221 -4.44 2.74 -15.17
CA ALA A 221 -3.03 3.14 -15.18
C ALA A 221 -2.90 4.61 -15.55
N LEU A 222 -1.99 5.33 -14.89
CA LEU A 222 -1.69 6.71 -15.24
C LEU A 222 -0.76 6.75 -16.48
N THR A 223 -1.29 7.24 -17.57
CA THR A 223 -0.59 7.45 -18.82
C THR A 223 -0.29 8.92 -19.06
N ARG A 224 0.42 9.25 -20.14
CA ARG A 224 0.62 10.65 -20.58
C ARG A 224 -0.71 11.36 -20.96
N LEU A 225 -1.77 10.61 -21.22
CA LEU A 225 -3.11 11.11 -21.52
C LEU A 225 -4.07 11.06 -20.33
N GLY A 226 -3.52 10.93 -19.11
CA GLY A 226 -4.29 10.75 -17.87
C GLY A 226 -4.57 9.29 -17.53
N TRP A 227 -5.47 9.05 -16.59
CA TRP A 227 -5.88 7.73 -16.14
C TRP A 227 -6.67 7.00 -17.24
N ARG A 228 -6.27 5.77 -17.56
CA ARG A 228 -6.85 4.92 -18.59
C ARG A 228 -6.90 3.48 -18.11
N LEU A 229 -7.87 2.72 -18.57
CA LEU A 229 -7.94 1.27 -18.37
C LEU A 229 -6.67 0.60 -18.91
N LEU A 230 -6.11 -0.33 -18.09
CA LEU A 230 -4.92 -1.10 -18.42
C LEU A 230 -5.28 -2.32 -19.28
#